data_1ab42089f10b7c3ebb65643b14981202
#
_entry.id   1ab42089f10b7c3ebb65643b14981202
#
_cell.length_a   1.000
_cell.length_b   1.000
_cell.length_c   1.000
_cell.angle_alpha   90.00
_cell.angle_beta   90.00
_cell.angle_gamma   90.00
#
_symmetry.space_group_name_H-M   'P 1'
#
loop_
_entity.id
_entity.type
_entity.pdbx_description
1 polymer ?
#
loop_
_entity_poly.entity_id
_entity_poly.type
_entity_poly.pdbx_seq_one_letter_code
_entity_poly.pdbx_strand_id
1 'polypeptide(L)'
;MGFKFEKPQKARREARAAEEAQLTDHQKSYRDREKREEKRFQMAVDSGFWICFCFHDADERGRFADLVKADSEWWTFGDLVRPVFEERIGLQNKRQFKPKEQKGTPVPNPLDSVETTDSLEGDSFAEAEAILKAFESLEVLPYYENVWSSAYYVVCVFRDSDDLESFIREFAMAKYGDLYMDGSKVLEALEG
;
A
#
# COMPACT_ATOMS: atom_id res chain seq x y z
N MET A 1 9.69 24.51 -46.36
CA MET A 1 8.70 23.40 -46.35
C MET A 1 8.57 22.92 -44.92
N GLY A 2 7.45 23.28 -44.26
CA GLY A 2 7.21 22.87 -42.87
C GLY A 2 6.47 21.54 -42.85
N PHE A 3 7.06 20.56 -42.20
CA PHE A 3 6.41 19.28 -41.92
C PHE A 3 5.32 19.48 -40.89
N LYS A 4 4.05 19.39 -41.30
CA LYS A 4 2.91 19.30 -40.40
C LYS A 4 2.84 17.87 -39.88
N PHE A 5 3.29 17.65 -38.63
CA PHE A 5 2.98 16.43 -37.90
C PHE A 5 1.47 16.43 -37.59
N GLU A 6 0.68 15.73 -38.39
CA GLU A 6 -0.69 15.41 -37.99
C GLU A 6 -0.65 14.58 -36.71
N LYS A 7 -1.38 15.07 -35.69
CA LYS A 7 -1.36 14.49 -34.36
C LYS A 7 -1.85 13.03 -34.42
N PRO A 8 -1.03 12.03 -34.06
CA PRO A 8 -1.42 10.61 -34.14
C PRO A 8 -2.61 10.22 -33.25
N GLN A 9 -3.05 11.13 -32.37
CA GLN A 9 -4.20 10.95 -31.51
C GLN A 9 -5.57 10.95 -32.22
N LYS A 10 -5.73 11.70 -33.31
CA LYS A 10 -6.99 11.78 -34.02
C LYS A 10 -7.28 10.51 -34.81
N ALA A 11 -6.30 10.02 -35.54
CA ALA A 11 -6.38 8.76 -36.28
C ALA A 11 -6.63 7.55 -35.34
N ARG A 12 -6.00 7.53 -34.17
CA ARG A 12 -6.25 6.49 -33.15
C ARG A 12 -7.65 6.55 -32.55
N ARG A 13 -8.21 7.75 -32.37
CA ARG A 13 -9.61 7.91 -31.88
C ARG A 13 -10.62 7.45 -32.93
N GLU A 14 -10.40 7.79 -34.18
CA GLU A 14 -11.25 7.37 -35.29
C GLU A 14 -11.20 5.86 -35.54
N ALA A 15 -10.02 5.25 -35.46
CA ALA A 15 -9.86 3.80 -35.55
C ALA A 15 -10.55 3.07 -34.39
N ARG A 16 -10.43 3.57 -33.16
CA ARG A 16 -11.14 3.02 -31.99
C ARG A 16 -12.65 3.16 -32.10
N ALA A 17 -13.14 4.28 -32.59
CA ALA A 17 -14.57 4.49 -32.79
C ALA A 17 -15.13 3.55 -33.88
N ALA A 18 -14.36 3.31 -34.94
CA ALA A 18 -14.73 2.37 -35.98
C ALA A 18 -14.73 0.90 -35.49
N GLU A 19 -13.76 0.53 -34.65
CA GLU A 19 -13.76 -0.80 -33.99
C GLU A 19 -14.94 -0.94 -33.03
N GLU A 20 -15.24 0.09 -32.25
CA GLU A 20 -16.33 0.08 -31.26
C GLU A 20 -17.71 -0.02 -31.93
N ALA A 21 -17.87 0.54 -33.15
CA ALA A 21 -19.09 0.41 -33.96
C ALA A 21 -19.33 -1.00 -34.50
N GLN A 22 -18.27 -1.82 -34.63
CA GLN A 22 -18.35 -3.20 -35.14
C GLN A 22 -18.59 -4.22 -34.03
N LEU A 23 -18.53 -3.83 -32.75
CA LEU A 23 -18.70 -4.74 -31.64
C LEU A 23 -20.18 -5.10 -31.43
N THR A 24 -20.42 -6.36 -31.14
CA THR A 24 -21.74 -6.84 -30.67
C THR A 24 -22.03 -6.29 -29.28
N ASP A 25 -23.29 -6.26 -28.88
CA ASP A 25 -23.69 -5.76 -27.55
C ASP A 25 -23.04 -6.56 -26.41
N HIS A 26 -22.81 -7.86 -26.63
CA HIS A 26 -22.10 -8.70 -25.70
C HIS A 26 -20.61 -8.29 -25.54
N GLN A 27 -19.94 -8.02 -26.64
CA GLN A 27 -18.54 -7.56 -26.64
C GLN A 27 -18.40 -6.15 -26.04
N LYS A 28 -19.38 -5.27 -26.25
CA LYS A 28 -19.42 -3.95 -25.58
C LYS A 28 -19.58 -4.08 -24.08
N SER A 29 -20.45 -4.97 -23.62
CA SER A 29 -20.66 -5.20 -22.19
C SER A 29 -19.40 -5.76 -21.51
N TYR A 30 -18.63 -6.59 -22.20
CA TYR A 30 -17.33 -7.09 -21.74
C TYR A 30 -16.28 -5.98 -21.62
N ARG A 31 -16.14 -5.13 -22.65
CA ARG A 31 -15.24 -3.96 -22.60
C ARG A 31 -15.62 -2.98 -21.51
N ASP A 32 -16.90 -2.75 -21.27
CA ASP A 32 -17.34 -1.84 -20.19
C ASP A 32 -17.09 -2.44 -18.81
N ARG A 33 -17.15 -3.76 -18.70
CA ARG A 33 -16.75 -4.46 -17.47
C ARG A 33 -15.25 -4.35 -17.26
N GLU A 34 -14.43 -4.61 -18.28
CA GLU A 34 -12.97 -4.48 -18.23
C GLU A 34 -12.55 -3.06 -17.81
N LYS A 35 -13.10 -2.01 -18.42
CA LYS A 35 -12.86 -0.62 -18.04
C LYS A 35 -13.24 -0.33 -16.58
N ARG A 36 -14.33 -0.92 -16.08
CA ARG A 36 -14.75 -0.75 -14.69
C ARG A 36 -13.82 -1.46 -13.72
N GLU A 37 -13.38 -2.66 -14.07
CA GLU A 37 -12.42 -3.41 -13.24
C GLU A 37 -11.04 -2.75 -13.25
N GLU A 38 -10.57 -2.26 -14.40
CA GLU A 38 -9.33 -1.51 -14.49
C GLU A 38 -9.39 -0.21 -13.66
N LYS A 39 -10.51 0.51 -13.71
CA LYS A 39 -10.71 1.69 -12.88
C LYS A 39 -10.78 1.36 -11.39
N ARG A 40 -11.39 0.23 -11.01
CA ARG A 40 -11.38 -0.27 -9.64
C ARG A 40 -9.97 -0.65 -9.19
N PHE A 41 -9.21 -1.30 -10.06
CA PHE A 41 -7.83 -1.67 -9.78
C PHE A 41 -6.95 -0.43 -9.60
N GLN A 42 -7.07 0.57 -10.49
CA GLN A 42 -6.38 1.85 -10.34
C GLN A 42 -6.76 2.53 -9.03
N MET A 43 -8.05 2.61 -8.68
CA MET A 43 -8.48 3.18 -7.40
C MET A 43 -7.98 2.38 -6.20
N ALA A 44 -7.87 1.07 -6.30
CA ALA A 44 -7.34 0.22 -5.23
C ALA A 44 -5.82 0.35 -5.08
N VAL A 45 -5.10 0.60 -6.18
CA VAL A 45 -3.64 0.80 -6.19
C VAL A 45 -3.30 2.24 -5.81
N ASP A 46 -4.09 3.22 -6.26
CA ASP A 46 -3.93 4.64 -5.91
C ASP A 46 -4.33 4.95 -4.45
N SER A 47 -4.94 4.01 -3.73
CA SER A 47 -5.22 4.15 -2.30
C SER A 47 -4.02 3.87 -1.38
N GLY A 48 -2.84 3.62 -1.93
CA GLY A 48 -1.59 3.40 -1.19
C GLY A 48 -0.93 4.67 -0.62
N PHE A 49 -1.65 5.79 -0.54
CA PHE A 49 -1.14 7.07 -0.02
C PHE A 49 -1.61 7.36 1.42
N TRP A 50 -1.72 6.36 2.24
CA TRP A 50 -2.07 6.48 3.65
C TRP A 50 -1.16 5.62 4.53
N ILE A 51 -1.04 6.02 5.79
CA ILE A 51 -0.44 5.23 6.86
C ILE A 51 -1.38 5.19 8.05
N CYS A 52 -1.26 4.17 8.87
CA CYS A 52 -2.06 3.96 10.05
C CYS A 52 -1.17 3.99 11.29
N PHE A 53 -1.40 4.95 12.17
CA PHE A 53 -0.77 4.99 13.49
C PHE A 53 -1.60 4.17 14.46
N CYS A 54 -1.01 3.12 15.06
CA CYS A 54 -1.66 2.22 15.98
C CYS A 54 -1.18 2.49 17.40
N PHE A 55 -2.12 2.61 18.35
CA PHE A 55 -1.87 2.96 19.74
C PHE A 55 -2.29 1.83 20.67
N HIS A 56 -1.77 1.80 21.89
CA HIS A 56 -2.14 0.80 22.89
C HIS A 56 -3.50 1.06 23.50
N ASP A 57 -3.88 2.32 23.65
CA ASP A 57 -5.14 2.72 24.29
C ASP A 57 -5.76 3.97 23.65
N ALA A 58 -6.96 4.31 24.16
CA ALA A 58 -7.73 5.46 23.69
C ALA A 58 -7.10 6.82 24.09
N ASP A 59 -6.38 6.87 25.20
CA ASP A 59 -5.77 8.09 25.70
C ASP A 59 -4.58 8.49 24.82
N GLU A 60 -3.72 7.54 24.44
CA GLU A 60 -2.63 7.77 23.50
C GLU A 60 -3.16 8.23 22.13
N ARG A 61 -4.17 7.54 21.61
CA ARG A 61 -4.83 7.96 20.37
C ARG A 61 -5.37 9.38 20.47
N GLY A 62 -6.07 9.71 21.58
CA GLY A 62 -6.63 11.03 21.82
C GLY A 62 -5.54 12.10 21.87
N ARG A 63 -4.47 11.87 22.63
CA ARG A 63 -3.33 12.81 22.70
C ARG A 63 -2.68 13.04 21.34
N PHE A 64 -2.51 11.99 20.56
CA PHE A 64 -1.98 12.13 19.18
C PHE A 64 -2.94 12.96 18.32
N ALA A 65 -4.23 12.64 18.32
CA ALA A 65 -5.25 13.36 17.54
C ALA A 65 -5.29 14.86 17.91
N ASP A 66 -5.24 15.17 19.19
CA ASP A 66 -5.21 16.55 19.69
C ASP A 66 -3.92 17.27 19.27
N LEU A 67 -2.79 16.59 19.34
CA LEU A 67 -1.48 17.14 18.99
C LEU A 67 -1.40 17.53 17.51
N VAL A 68 -1.90 16.67 16.63
CA VAL A 68 -1.93 16.91 15.17
C VAL A 68 -3.17 17.70 14.73
N LYS A 69 -4.05 18.04 15.66
CA LYS A 69 -5.34 18.71 15.39
C LYS A 69 -6.14 17.97 14.32
N ALA A 70 -6.29 16.67 14.52
CA ALA A 70 -6.98 15.80 13.59
C ALA A 70 -8.43 16.22 13.38
N ASP A 71 -8.93 16.12 12.15
CA ASP A 71 -10.33 16.43 11.82
C ASP A 71 -11.31 15.42 12.43
N SER A 72 -10.81 14.23 12.78
CA SER A 72 -11.58 13.12 13.36
C SER A 72 -10.72 12.31 14.32
N GLU A 73 -11.36 11.61 15.24
CA GLU A 73 -10.67 10.64 16.12
C GLU A 73 -9.99 9.49 15.37
N TRP A 74 -10.41 9.22 14.13
CA TRP A 74 -10.00 8.03 13.38
C TRP A 74 -9.13 8.33 12.18
N TRP A 75 -9.13 9.56 11.71
CA TRP A 75 -8.36 9.93 10.52
C TRP A 75 -7.96 11.40 10.53
N THR A 76 -6.91 11.70 9.79
CA THR A 76 -6.36 13.04 9.60
C THR A 76 -5.69 13.14 8.23
N PHE A 77 -5.28 14.34 7.84
CA PHE A 77 -4.52 14.55 6.61
C PHE A 77 -3.03 14.78 6.89
N GLY A 78 -2.19 14.35 5.93
CA GLY A 78 -0.75 14.57 5.97
C GLY A 78 -0.37 16.05 6.15
N ASP A 79 -1.15 16.95 5.54
CA ASP A 79 -0.93 18.40 5.64
C ASP A 79 -1.10 18.93 7.09
N LEU A 80 -1.89 18.28 7.95
CA LEU A 80 -2.03 18.63 9.37
C LEU A 80 -0.92 18.01 10.22
N VAL A 81 -0.51 16.80 9.87
CA VAL A 81 0.50 16.03 10.60
C VAL A 81 1.91 16.60 10.36
N ARG A 82 2.23 16.92 9.11
CA ARG A 82 3.57 17.37 8.71
C ARG A 82 4.13 18.56 9.51
N PRO A 83 3.40 19.66 9.72
CA PRO A 83 3.92 20.79 10.52
C PRO A 83 4.27 20.42 11.96
N VAL A 84 3.48 19.54 12.57
CA VAL A 84 3.73 19.08 13.95
C VAL A 84 4.99 18.22 14.00
N PHE A 85 5.18 17.35 13.01
CA PHE A 85 6.39 16.54 12.90
C PHE A 85 7.64 17.39 12.61
N GLU A 86 7.53 18.42 11.79
CA GLU A 86 8.62 19.37 11.55
C GLU A 86 9.03 20.12 12.82
N GLU A 87 8.05 20.56 13.61
CA GLU A 87 8.28 21.30 14.85
C GLU A 87 8.90 20.42 15.95
N ARG A 88 8.38 19.19 16.10
CA ARG A 88 8.67 18.31 17.24
C ARG A 88 9.83 17.34 16.99
N ILE A 89 9.89 16.73 15.84
CA ILE A 89 10.91 15.74 15.48
C ILE A 89 12.03 16.41 14.69
N GLY A 90 11.70 17.44 13.91
CA GLY A 90 12.59 18.07 12.95
C GLY A 90 12.84 17.18 11.72
N LEU A 91 13.25 17.82 10.63
CA LEU A 91 13.61 17.09 9.40
C LEU A 91 14.85 16.24 9.68
N GLN A 92 14.64 14.96 9.82
CA GLN A 92 15.71 13.98 10.00
C GLN A 92 16.40 13.73 8.67
N ASN A 93 17.17 14.73 8.32
CA ASN A 93 18.31 14.72 7.43
C ASN A 93 18.22 13.95 6.09
N LYS A 94 18.45 14.71 5.05
CA LYS A 94 18.83 14.51 3.65
C LYS A 94 19.78 13.34 3.29
N ARG A 95 20.02 12.39 4.14
CA ARG A 95 20.70 11.17 3.75
C ARG A 95 19.69 10.36 2.94
N GLN A 96 19.93 10.24 1.65
CA GLN A 96 19.24 9.31 0.78
C GLN A 96 19.09 7.97 1.52
N PHE A 97 17.88 7.73 2.02
CA PHE A 97 17.50 6.41 2.48
C PHE A 97 17.53 5.53 1.25
N LYS A 98 18.63 4.85 1.05
CA LYS A 98 18.63 3.70 0.16
C LYS A 98 17.85 2.65 0.93
N PRO A 99 16.66 2.20 0.43
CA PRO A 99 16.01 1.05 1.01
C PRO A 99 17.10 0.00 1.14
N LYS A 100 17.36 -0.49 2.35
CA LYS A 100 18.08 -1.72 2.48
C LYS A 100 17.20 -2.71 1.73
N GLU A 101 17.64 -3.09 0.53
CA GLU A 101 17.17 -4.34 -0.04
C GLU A 101 17.33 -5.34 1.10
N GLN A 102 16.23 -5.69 1.74
CA GLN A 102 16.21 -6.85 2.59
C GLN A 102 16.52 -7.98 1.61
N LYS A 103 17.80 -8.33 1.53
CA LYS A 103 18.23 -9.60 0.99
C LYS A 103 17.70 -10.64 1.98
N GLY A 104 16.38 -10.80 1.98
CA GLY A 104 15.77 -11.96 2.59
C GLY A 104 16.45 -13.15 1.94
N THR A 105 16.95 -14.06 2.75
CA THR A 105 17.33 -15.37 2.26
C THR A 105 16.17 -15.84 1.41
N PRO A 106 16.36 -16.20 0.13
CA PRO A 106 15.25 -16.63 -0.70
C PRO A 106 14.56 -17.78 0.04
N VAL A 107 13.33 -17.55 0.46
CA VAL A 107 12.54 -18.61 1.06
C VAL A 107 12.30 -19.61 -0.06
N PRO A 108 12.74 -20.87 0.08
CA PRO A 108 12.51 -21.86 -0.96
C PRO A 108 11.01 -21.96 -1.22
N ASN A 109 10.62 -21.97 -2.50
CA ASN A 109 9.22 -22.15 -2.85
C ASN A 109 8.74 -23.53 -2.36
N PRO A 110 7.73 -23.62 -1.50
CA PRO A 110 7.26 -24.90 -0.95
C PRO A 110 6.81 -25.88 -2.04
N LEU A 111 6.41 -25.37 -3.20
CA LEU A 111 5.95 -26.18 -4.32
C LEU A 111 7.10 -26.87 -5.08
N ASP A 112 8.34 -26.41 -4.95
CA ASP A 112 9.48 -27.03 -5.64
C ASP A 112 9.77 -28.47 -5.14
N SER A 113 9.24 -28.84 -3.99
CA SER A 113 9.39 -30.19 -3.40
C SER A 113 8.22 -31.13 -3.71
N VAL A 114 7.19 -30.67 -4.41
CA VAL A 114 6.00 -31.45 -4.73
C VAL A 114 6.24 -32.23 -6.02
N GLU A 115 6.18 -33.57 -5.93
CA GLU A 115 6.25 -34.43 -7.10
C GLU A 115 4.87 -34.49 -7.76
N THR A 116 4.80 -34.13 -9.04
CA THR A 116 3.56 -34.22 -9.83
C THR A 116 3.31 -35.65 -10.26
N THR A 117 2.06 -36.07 -10.19
CA THR A 117 1.56 -37.41 -10.59
C THR A 117 0.60 -37.30 -11.78
N ASP A 118 0.06 -38.44 -12.26
CA ASP A 118 -0.95 -38.41 -13.31
C ASP A 118 -2.36 -38.06 -12.78
N SER A 119 -2.50 -37.73 -11.49
CA SER A 119 -3.77 -37.42 -10.81
C SER A 119 -3.84 -35.96 -10.44
N LEU A 120 -4.62 -35.17 -11.16
CA LEU A 120 -4.84 -33.74 -10.86
C LEU A 120 -5.34 -33.51 -9.42
N GLU A 121 -6.20 -34.41 -8.92
CA GLU A 121 -6.72 -34.32 -7.55
C GLU A 121 -5.62 -34.59 -6.51
N GLY A 122 -4.77 -35.60 -6.77
CA GLY A 122 -3.62 -35.91 -5.91
C GLY A 122 -2.60 -34.79 -5.87
N ASP A 123 -2.29 -34.22 -7.02
CA ASP A 123 -1.34 -33.11 -7.15
C ASP A 123 -1.84 -31.86 -6.42
N SER A 124 -3.13 -31.51 -6.59
CA SER A 124 -3.73 -30.36 -5.88
C SER A 124 -3.73 -30.54 -4.37
N PHE A 125 -3.91 -31.77 -3.87
CA PHE A 125 -3.81 -32.08 -2.44
C PHE A 125 -2.38 -31.92 -1.92
N ALA A 126 -1.40 -32.45 -2.66
CA ALA A 126 0.02 -32.38 -2.29
C ALA A 126 0.53 -30.92 -2.29
N GLU A 127 0.12 -30.11 -3.27
CA GLU A 127 0.42 -28.68 -3.31
C GLU A 127 -0.19 -27.92 -2.12
N ALA A 128 -1.46 -28.18 -1.82
CA ALA A 128 -2.14 -27.55 -0.69
C ALA A 128 -1.50 -27.92 0.65
N GLU A 129 -1.09 -29.18 0.83
CA GLU A 129 -0.39 -29.65 2.03
C GLU A 129 1.00 -29.00 2.17
N ALA A 130 1.75 -28.88 1.07
CA ALA A 130 3.05 -28.23 1.07
C ALA A 130 2.95 -26.73 1.44
N ILE A 131 1.95 -26.03 0.92
CA ILE A 131 1.66 -24.65 1.26
C ILE A 131 1.29 -24.51 2.74
N LEU A 132 0.37 -25.34 3.24
CA LEU A 132 -0.08 -25.32 4.64
C LEU A 132 1.11 -25.52 5.59
N LYS A 133 1.96 -26.50 5.31
CA LYS A 133 3.16 -26.78 6.09
C LYS A 133 4.17 -25.63 6.08
N ALA A 134 4.29 -24.93 4.94
CA ALA A 134 5.13 -23.75 4.86
C ALA A 134 4.59 -22.61 5.73
N PHE A 135 3.27 -22.40 5.76
CA PHE A 135 2.66 -21.40 6.64
C PHE A 135 2.80 -21.75 8.13
N GLU A 136 2.68 -23.02 8.52
CA GLU A 136 2.89 -23.45 9.91
C GLU A 136 4.31 -23.17 10.42
N SER A 137 5.28 -23.14 9.50
CA SER A 137 6.69 -22.86 9.83
C SER A 137 7.05 -21.38 9.93
N LEU A 138 6.13 -20.47 9.55
CA LEU A 138 6.37 -19.03 9.62
C LEU A 138 6.28 -18.56 11.09
N GLU A 139 7.39 -18.07 11.61
CA GLU A 139 7.37 -17.31 12.87
C GLU A 139 6.59 -16.01 12.64
N VAL A 140 5.47 -15.86 13.33
CA VAL A 140 4.77 -14.59 13.41
C VAL A 140 5.69 -13.65 14.19
N LEU A 141 6.24 -12.65 13.51
CA LEU A 141 7.09 -11.67 14.17
C LEU A 141 6.27 -10.95 15.26
N PRO A 142 6.78 -10.85 16.50
CA PRO A 142 6.08 -10.22 17.63
C PRO A 142 5.58 -8.80 17.32
N TYR A 143 6.23 -8.15 16.38
CA TYR A 143 5.87 -6.84 15.84
C TYR A 143 4.46 -6.82 15.24
N TYR A 144 4.07 -7.86 14.52
CA TYR A 144 2.75 -7.93 13.90
C TYR A 144 1.63 -8.16 14.92
N GLU A 145 1.87 -8.90 16.00
CA GLU A 145 0.87 -9.12 17.04
C GLU A 145 0.42 -7.82 17.70
N ASN A 146 1.35 -6.90 17.98
CA ASN A 146 1.04 -5.64 18.65
C ASN A 146 0.30 -4.64 17.75
N VAL A 147 0.61 -4.62 16.47
CA VAL A 147 0.01 -3.68 15.50
C VAL A 147 -1.37 -4.14 15.04
N TRP A 148 -1.55 -5.45 14.85
CA TRP A 148 -2.82 -6.02 14.34
C TRP A 148 -3.90 -6.15 15.42
N SER A 149 -3.54 -6.17 16.68
CA SER A 149 -4.50 -6.25 17.80
C SER A 149 -4.95 -4.90 18.32
N SER A 150 -4.41 -3.79 17.83
CA SER A 150 -4.82 -2.46 18.27
C SER A 150 -6.20 -2.10 17.75
N ALA A 151 -7.12 -1.82 18.68
CA ALA A 151 -8.42 -1.22 18.39
C ALA A 151 -8.35 0.32 18.29
N TYR A 152 -7.21 0.91 18.62
CA TYR A 152 -7.01 2.36 18.71
C TYR A 152 -6.03 2.81 17.63
N TYR A 153 -6.53 3.46 16.60
CA TYR A 153 -5.72 3.88 15.47
C TYR A 153 -6.17 5.23 14.90
N VAL A 154 -5.27 5.89 14.20
CA VAL A 154 -5.54 7.07 13.38
C VAL A 154 -4.94 6.86 12.01
N VAL A 155 -5.78 6.95 10.97
CA VAL A 155 -5.34 6.88 9.58
C VAL A 155 -4.94 8.26 9.11
N CYS A 156 -3.72 8.40 8.63
CA CYS A 156 -3.21 9.63 8.02
C CYS A 156 -3.22 9.47 6.50
N VAL A 157 -3.97 10.33 5.81
CA VAL A 157 -4.15 10.31 4.36
C VAL A 157 -3.31 11.41 3.72
N PHE A 158 -2.51 11.07 2.72
CA PHE A 158 -1.68 11.99 1.95
C PHE A 158 -2.31 12.27 0.60
N ARG A 159 -1.82 13.28 -0.11
CA ARG A 159 -2.35 13.67 -1.43
C ARG A 159 -2.10 12.63 -2.51
N ASP A 160 -0.93 12.02 -2.46
CA ASP A 160 -0.47 11.01 -3.39
C ASP A 160 0.67 10.18 -2.78
N SER A 161 1.14 9.18 -3.53
CA SER A 161 2.24 8.31 -3.10
C SER A 161 3.55 9.07 -2.89
N ASP A 162 3.83 10.08 -3.70
CA ASP A 162 5.08 10.85 -3.62
C ASP A 162 5.10 11.68 -2.32
N ASP A 163 3.96 12.24 -1.93
CA ASP A 163 3.80 12.99 -0.67
C ASP A 163 3.97 12.06 0.54
N LEU A 164 3.40 10.87 0.49
CA LEU A 164 3.58 9.85 1.52
C LEU A 164 5.04 9.40 1.64
N GLU A 165 5.68 9.06 0.51
CA GLU A 165 7.08 8.64 0.50
C GLU A 165 8.02 9.75 1.00
N SER A 166 7.72 11.00 0.65
CA SER A 166 8.44 12.18 1.15
C SER A 166 8.33 12.26 2.67
N PHE A 167 7.12 12.13 3.22
CA PHE A 167 6.88 12.13 4.65
C PHE A 167 7.64 11.02 5.38
N ILE A 168 7.54 9.79 4.88
CA ILE A 168 8.24 8.64 5.47
C ILE A 168 9.75 8.87 5.50
N ARG A 169 10.30 9.46 4.45
CA ARG A 169 11.73 9.73 4.29
C ARG A 169 12.21 10.89 5.15
N GLU A 170 11.47 12.00 5.16
CA GLU A 170 11.81 13.23 5.87
C GLU A 170 11.84 13.02 7.38
N PHE A 171 10.92 12.23 7.91
CA PHE A 171 10.82 11.98 9.35
C PHE A 171 11.35 10.59 9.78
N ALA A 172 12.00 9.86 8.86
CA ALA A 172 12.56 8.53 9.12
C ALA A 172 11.52 7.57 9.73
N MET A 173 10.29 7.60 9.21
CA MET A 173 9.16 6.86 9.76
C MET A 173 9.28 5.35 9.65
N ALA A 174 10.07 4.86 8.70
CA ALA A 174 10.30 3.42 8.48
C ALA A 174 10.81 2.64 9.72
N LYS A 175 11.32 3.35 10.73
CA LYS A 175 11.72 2.74 12.02
C LYS A 175 10.53 2.37 12.91
N TYR A 176 9.37 2.96 12.66
CA TYR A 176 8.15 2.73 13.43
C TYR A 176 7.21 1.72 12.77
N GLY A 177 7.44 1.39 11.52
CA GLY A 177 6.63 0.46 10.77
C GLY A 177 6.66 0.71 9.27
N ASP A 178 5.77 0.05 8.56
CA ASP A 178 5.54 0.24 7.13
C ASP A 178 4.20 0.98 6.93
N LEU A 179 3.16 0.28 6.51
CA LEU A 179 1.82 0.83 6.36
C LEU A 179 1.13 1.07 7.72
N TYR A 180 1.37 0.15 8.65
CA TYR A 180 0.94 0.23 10.04
C TYR A 180 2.13 0.60 10.91
N MET A 181 2.04 1.75 11.58
CA MET A 181 3.12 2.30 12.38
C MET A 181 2.82 2.19 13.88
N ASP A 182 3.85 1.97 14.67
CA ASP A 182 3.78 2.01 16.12
C ASP A 182 3.52 3.47 16.57
N GLY A 183 2.23 3.80 16.71
CA GLY A 183 1.76 5.13 17.06
C GLY A 183 2.21 5.56 18.44
N SER A 184 2.33 4.62 19.38
CA SER A 184 2.78 4.91 20.75
C SER A 184 4.23 5.42 20.77
N LYS A 185 5.13 4.77 20.01
CA LYS A 185 6.51 5.26 19.86
C LYS A 185 6.62 6.56 19.09
N VAL A 186 5.73 6.76 18.12
CA VAL A 186 5.64 8.04 17.40
C VAL A 186 5.22 9.14 18.35
N LEU A 187 4.20 8.90 19.18
CA LEU A 187 3.71 9.86 20.17
C LEU A 187 4.80 10.21 21.20
N GLU A 188 5.52 9.22 21.73
CA GLU A 188 6.67 9.47 22.61
C GLU A 188 7.72 10.39 21.95
N ALA A 189 8.01 10.17 20.67
CA ALA A 189 8.96 10.99 19.94
C ALA A 189 8.45 12.42 19.65
N LEU A 190 7.13 12.62 19.63
CA LEU A 190 6.51 13.94 19.46
C LEU A 190 6.39 14.71 20.78
N GLU A 191 6.25 14.00 21.90
CA GLU A 191 6.15 14.60 23.24
C GLU A 191 7.53 14.96 23.83
N GLY A 192 8.63 14.38 23.29
CA GLY A 192 10.01 14.73 23.62
C GLY A 192 10.57 14.09 24.82
#